data_3c44c3720a89e194a27afac8d6958827
#
_entry.id   3c44c3720a89e194a27afac8d6958827
#
_cell.length_a   1.000
_cell.length_b   1.000
_cell.length_c   1.000
_cell.angle_alpha   90.00
_cell.angle_beta   90.00
_cell.angle_gamma   90.00
#
_symmetry.space_group_name_H-M   'P 1'
#
loop_
_entity.id
_entity.type
_entity.pdbx_description
1 polymer ?
#
loop_
_entity_poly.entity_id
_entity_poly.type
_entity_poly.pdbx_seq_one_letter_code
_entity_poly.pdbx_strand_id
1 'polypeptide(L)'
;VIPGSESRVDAVDGGTVQLTINSDLQWYMQQMIAEEAQAQGAKGGTVTVVEVGTGKIRAAAEWPTMDPNDLDASSPETWTSKLFTYPFEPGSTFKAVTAAAVMENAGVTMTSPTVSASSHEKFENGAVINDAFVHPTFQYTLAGALIDSSNVALSKFGTMVSPDVRHDYLERFGVGETTVGFPSETSGAVSYTHLRAHETGRNL
;
A
#
# COMPACT_ATOMS: atom_id res chain seq x y z
N VAL A 1 5.82 -46.54 26.47
CA VAL A 1 6.83 -45.87 27.31
C VAL A 1 7.62 -46.97 27.99
N ILE A 2 8.95 -46.96 27.83
CA ILE A 2 9.85 -47.89 28.51
C ILE A 2 10.20 -47.26 29.86
N PRO A 3 9.84 -47.87 31.02
CA PRO A 3 10.17 -47.30 32.31
C PRO A 3 11.67 -47.08 32.47
N GLY A 4 12.09 -45.88 32.90
CA GLY A 4 13.50 -45.52 33.11
C GLY A 4 14.22 -44.91 31.87
N SER A 5 13.50 -44.66 30.77
CA SER A 5 14.07 -44.01 29.56
C SER A 5 13.64 -42.53 29.41
N GLU A 6 12.99 -41.94 30.40
CA GLU A 6 12.58 -40.54 30.37
C GLU A 6 13.75 -39.62 30.70
N SER A 7 14.17 -38.83 29.73
CA SER A 7 15.01 -37.64 29.96
C SER A 7 14.12 -36.41 29.96
N ARG A 8 13.93 -35.77 31.08
CA ARG A 8 13.19 -34.51 31.23
C ARG A 8 14.19 -33.37 31.22
N VAL A 9 14.06 -32.48 30.21
CA VAL A 9 14.69 -31.20 30.22
C VAL A 9 13.67 -30.17 30.67
N ASP A 10 13.95 -29.48 31.77
CA ASP A 10 13.05 -28.45 32.27
C ASP A 10 12.97 -27.29 31.28
N ALA A 11 11.79 -26.68 31.15
CA ALA A 11 11.61 -25.50 30.32
C ALA A 11 12.42 -24.32 30.88
N VAL A 12 13.03 -23.59 29.97
CA VAL A 12 13.72 -22.33 30.29
C VAL A 12 12.84 -21.21 29.76
N ASP A 13 12.54 -20.21 30.60
CA ASP A 13 11.77 -19.05 30.21
C ASP A 13 12.42 -18.32 29.03
N GLY A 14 11.60 -17.91 28.08
CA GLY A 14 12.05 -17.11 26.93
C GLY A 14 12.37 -15.68 27.33
N GLY A 15 13.01 -14.95 26.41
CA GLY A 15 13.28 -13.52 26.59
C GLY A 15 12.00 -12.67 26.51
N THR A 16 12.05 -11.46 27.07
CA THR A 16 10.97 -10.48 26.97
C THR A 16 11.10 -9.69 25.66
N VAL A 17 10.02 -9.56 24.91
CA VAL A 17 9.93 -8.71 23.72
C VAL A 17 8.97 -7.56 24.01
N GLN A 18 9.47 -6.32 23.87
CA GLN A 18 8.67 -5.12 24.01
C GLN A 18 8.37 -4.55 22.62
N LEU A 19 7.08 -4.50 22.25
CA LEU A 19 6.59 -3.94 21.00
C LEU A 19 6.27 -2.44 21.14
N THR A 20 6.15 -1.77 20.00
CA THR A 20 5.68 -0.37 19.93
C THR A 20 4.17 -0.24 19.87
N ILE A 21 3.47 -1.35 19.81
CA ILE A 21 2.01 -1.44 19.73
C ILE A 21 1.35 -0.86 20.98
N ASN A 22 0.33 -0.04 20.79
CA ASN A 22 -0.58 0.40 21.84
C ASN A 22 -1.74 -0.60 21.90
N SER A 23 -1.92 -1.30 23.02
CA SER A 23 -2.90 -2.38 23.16
C SER A 23 -4.34 -1.94 22.94
N ASP A 24 -4.71 -0.76 23.46
CA ASP A 24 -6.08 -0.24 23.36
C ASP A 24 -6.39 0.16 21.90
N LEU A 25 -5.43 0.83 21.24
CA LEU A 25 -5.56 1.19 19.84
C LEU A 25 -5.59 -0.05 18.94
N GLN A 26 -4.76 -1.06 19.21
CA GLN A 26 -4.76 -2.33 18.50
C GLN A 26 -6.12 -3.02 18.59
N TRP A 27 -6.66 -3.11 19.80
CA TRP A 27 -7.97 -3.72 20.02
C TRP A 27 -9.07 -2.96 19.25
N TYR A 28 -9.07 -1.63 19.36
CA TYR A 28 -10.05 -0.80 18.66
C TYR A 28 -9.96 -0.96 17.14
N MET A 29 -8.76 -0.90 16.56
CA MET A 29 -8.55 -1.09 15.12
C MET A 29 -8.95 -2.49 14.65
N GLN A 30 -8.76 -3.51 15.49
CA GLN A 30 -9.18 -4.87 15.19
C GLN A 30 -10.70 -5.00 15.08
N GLN A 31 -11.46 -4.35 15.96
CA GLN A 31 -12.92 -4.31 15.86
C GLN A 31 -13.36 -3.54 14.62
N MET A 32 -12.81 -2.35 14.41
CA MET A 32 -13.16 -1.47 13.29
C MET A 32 -12.95 -2.14 11.93
N ILE A 33 -11.80 -2.79 11.72
CA ILE A 33 -11.53 -3.43 10.42
C ILE A 33 -12.43 -4.65 10.19
N ALA A 34 -12.77 -5.39 11.25
CA ALA A 34 -13.68 -6.52 11.15
C ALA A 34 -15.11 -6.06 10.79
N GLU A 35 -15.62 -5.04 11.46
CA GLU A 35 -16.94 -4.48 11.19
C GLU A 35 -17.02 -3.89 9.77
N GLU A 36 -16.05 -3.09 9.38
CA GLU A 36 -16.05 -2.44 8.06
C GLU A 36 -15.90 -3.46 6.93
N ALA A 37 -14.99 -4.42 7.04
CA ALA A 37 -14.80 -5.43 6.01
C ALA A 37 -16.08 -6.28 5.81
N GLN A 38 -16.78 -6.64 6.90
CA GLN A 38 -18.03 -7.36 6.82
C GLN A 38 -19.16 -6.50 6.24
N ALA A 39 -19.27 -5.24 6.65
CA ALA A 39 -20.28 -4.32 6.14
C ALA A 39 -20.16 -4.09 4.62
N GLN A 40 -18.92 -4.04 4.12
CA GLN A 40 -18.63 -3.87 2.69
C GLN A 40 -18.64 -5.20 1.91
N GLY A 41 -18.82 -6.35 2.56
CA GLY A 41 -18.70 -7.66 1.92
C GLY A 41 -17.30 -7.94 1.39
N ALA A 42 -16.27 -7.34 1.99
CA ALA A 42 -14.88 -7.52 1.58
C ALA A 42 -14.36 -8.91 1.97
N LYS A 43 -13.41 -9.43 1.21
CA LYS A 43 -12.73 -10.70 1.52
C LYS A 43 -11.70 -10.58 2.64
N GLY A 44 -11.31 -9.35 2.94
CA GLY A 44 -10.34 -9.02 3.98
C GLY A 44 -10.07 -7.53 4.04
N GLY A 45 -9.42 -7.10 5.11
CA GLY A 45 -9.01 -5.72 5.30
C GLY A 45 -7.85 -5.62 6.27
N THR A 46 -7.06 -4.56 6.15
CA THR A 46 -5.91 -4.28 7.01
C THR A 46 -5.90 -2.82 7.45
N VAL A 47 -5.43 -2.57 8.67
CA VAL A 47 -5.20 -1.23 9.20
C VAL A 47 -3.82 -1.17 9.85
N THR A 48 -3.00 -0.22 9.44
CA THR A 48 -1.72 0.06 10.10
C THR A 48 -1.70 1.51 10.56
N VAL A 49 -1.41 1.74 11.84
CA VAL A 49 -1.25 3.08 12.41
C VAL A 49 0.23 3.31 12.70
N VAL A 50 0.81 4.26 12.00
CA VAL A 50 2.22 4.62 12.11
C VAL A 50 2.36 6.00 12.72
N GLU A 51 3.22 6.13 13.72
CA GLU A 51 3.53 7.40 14.37
C GLU A 51 4.42 8.26 13.45
N VAL A 52 3.96 9.45 13.11
CA VAL A 52 4.71 10.40 12.28
C VAL A 52 5.99 10.84 13.00
N GLY A 53 7.09 10.88 12.25
CA GLY A 53 8.40 11.30 12.74
C GLY A 53 9.24 10.19 13.39
N THR A 54 8.62 9.13 13.94
CA THR A 54 9.35 8.01 14.55
C THR A 54 9.27 6.71 13.73
N GLY A 55 8.25 6.57 12.87
CA GLY A 55 7.98 5.34 12.12
C GLY A 55 7.46 4.18 12.99
N LYS A 56 7.21 4.40 14.29
CA LYS A 56 6.73 3.34 15.18
C LYS A 56 5.32 2.90 14.79
N ILE A 57 5.12 1.60 14.63
CA ILE A 57 3.81 1.00 14.42
C ILE A 57 3.09 0.97 15.76
N ARG A 58 1.97 1.67 15.85
CA ARG A 58 1.12 1.78 17.04
C ARG A 58 -0.05 0.82 17.03
N ALA A 59 -0.52 0.44 15.85
CA ALA A 59 -1.46 -0.66 15.64
C ALA A 59 -1.21 -1.30 14.28
N ALA A 60 -1.46 -2.61 14.19
CA ALA A 60 -1.39 -3.40 12.96
C ALA A 60 -2.48 -4.47 13.05
N ALA A 61 -3.65 -4.18 12.49
CA ALA A 61 -4.83 -5.01 12.58
C ALA A 61 -5.25 -5.52 11.20
N GLU A 62 -5.81 -6.73 11.17
CA GLU A 62 -6.28 -7.36 9.93
C GLU A 62 -7.54 -8.20 10.19
N TRP A 63 -8.33 -8.38 9.15
CA TRP A 63 -9.48 -9.27 9.14
C TRP A 63 -9.54 -10.04 7.82
N PRO A 64 -9.88 -11.35 7.81
CA PRO A 64 -10.05 -12.22 8.96
C PRO A 64 -8.70 -12.49 9.64
N THR A 65 -8.74 -12.78 10.93
CA THR A 65 -7.57 -13.12 11.73
C THR A 65 -7.77 -14.46 12.44
N MET A 66 -6.68 -15.07 12.92
CA MET A 66 -6.75 -16.29 13.71
C MET A 66 -7.08 -15.98 15.19
N ASP A 67 -7.70 -16.94 15.87
CA ASP A 67 -7.73 -16.96 17.33
C ASP A 67 -6.49 -17.73 17.83
N PRO A 68 -5.55 -17.07 18.53
CA PRO A 68 -4.35 -17.75 19.02
C PRO A 68 -4.66 -18.78 20.15
N ASN A 69 -5.84 -18.74 20.73
CA ASN A 69 -6.28 -19.71 21.74
C ASN A 69 -7.00 -20.92 21.14
N ASP A 70 -7.46 -20.83 19.90
CA ASP A 70 -8.15 -21.90 19.16
C ASP A 70 -7.74 -21.89 17.68
N LEU A 71 -6.58 -22.47 17.40
CA LEU A 71 -6.04 -22.52 16.03
C LEU A 71 -6.88 -23.43 15.12
N ASP A 72 -7.53 -24.44 15.70
CA ASP A 72 -8.34 -25.41 14.93
C ASP A 72 -9.65 -24.74 14.42
N ALA A 73 -10.15 -23.72 15.11
CA ALA A 73 -11.29 -22.93 14.66
C ALA A 73 -10.92 -21.90 13.56
N SER A 74 -9.63 -21.67 13.33
CA SER A 74 -9.14 -20.67 12.40
C SER A 74 -8.73 -21.30 11.07
N SER A 75 -9.03 -20.64 9.94
CA SER A 75 -8.54 -21.07 8.62
C SER A 75 -7.01 -20.97 8.55
N PRO A 76 -6.31 -21.98 8.00
CA PRO A 76 -4.85 -21.91 7.80
C PRO A 76 -4.36 -20.66 7.06
N GLU A 77 -5.21 -20.07 6.21
CA GLU A 77 -4.91 -18.83 5.48
C GLU A 77 -4.75 -17.62 6.40
N THR A 78 -5.26 -17.68 7.64
CA THR A 78 -5.16 -16.60 8.62
C THR A 78 -3.97 -16.75 9.57
N TRP A 79 -3.20 -17.84 9.45
CA TRP A 79 -2.04 -18.08 10.33
C TRP A 79 -0.83 -17.20 9.98
N THR A 80 -0.84 -16.60 8.79
CA THR A 80 0.19 -15.66 8.36
C THR A 80 -0.42 -14.30 8.17
N SER A 81 0.19 -13.26 8.75
CA SER A 81 -0.29 -11.89 8.63
C SER A 81 -0.24 -11.41 7.18
N LYS A 82 -1.38 -11.03 6.64
CA LYS A 82 -1.50 -10.44 5.29
C LYS A 82 -0.96 -9.02 5.22
N LEU A 83 -0.90 -8.32 6.34
CA LEU A 83 -0.29 -6.99 6.45
C LEU A 83 1.14 -6.93 5.90
N PHE A 84 1.90 -8.02 6.12
CA PHE A 84 3.32 -8.08 5.77
C PHE A 84 3.61 -8.97 4.57
N THR A 85 2.67 -9.84 4.20
CA THR A 85 2.93 -10.87 3.19
C THR A 85 2.11 -10.73 1.92
N TYR A 86 1.04 -9.92 1.93
CA TYR A 86 0.14 -9.81 0.79
C TYR A 86 0.35 -8.50 0.03
N PRO A 87 0.93 -8.53 -1.17
CA PRO A 87 1.05 -7.35 -2.02
C PRO A 87 -0.32 -6.99 -2.59
N PHE A 88 -0.61 -5.69 -2.66
CA PHE A 88 -1.83 -5.16 -3.27
C PHE A 88 -1.51 -3.98 -4.18
N GLU A 89 -2.42 -3.68 -5.11
CA GLU A 89 -2.31 -2.49 -5.95
C GLU A 89 -2.71 -1.25 -5.15
N PRO A 90 -1.79 -0.27 -4.92
CA PRO A 90 -2.06 0.89 -4.07
C PRO A 90 -3.07 1.86 -4.68
N GLY A 91 -3.30 1.78 -6.00
CA GLY A 91 -4.25 2.63 -6.71
C GLY A 91 -3.94 4.12 -6.58
N SER A 92 -5.03 4.96 -6.47
CA SER A 92 -4.93 6.42 -6.46
C SER A 92 -4.11 7.01 -5.30
N THR A 93 -3.79 6.23 -4.26
CA THR A 93 -2.89 6.69 -3.19
C THR A 93 -1.50 7.04 -3.71
N PHE A 94 -1.02 6.34 -4.74
CA PHE A 94 0.29 6.60 -5.34
C PHE A 94 0.33 7.84 -6.24
N LYS A 95 -0.80 8.46 -6.53
CA LYS A 95 -0.83 9.76 -7.21
C LYS A 95 -0.10 10.86 -6.44
N ALA A 96 -0.04 10.74 -5.12
CA ALA A 96 0.76 11.63 -4.28
C ALA A 96 2.27 11.51 -4.55
N VAL A 97 2.76 10.31 -4.83
CA VAL A 97 4.17 10.07 -5.21
C VAL A 97 4.48 10.71 -6.56
N THR A 98 3.58 10.54 -7.54
CA THR A 98 3.69 11.21 -8.86
C THR A 98 3.70 12.72 -8.70
N ALA A 99 2.80 13.28 -7.86
CA ALA A 99 2.77 14.70 -7.60
C ALA A 99 4.07 15.23 -6.98
N ALA A 100 4.64 14.52 -6.00
CA ALA A 100 5.92 14.87 -5.41
C ALA A 100 7.05 14.86 -6.47
N ALA A 101 7.11 13.83 -7.31
CA ALA A 101 8.12 13.72 -8.36
C ALA A 101 8.08 14.89 -9.35
N VAL A 102 6.89 15.26 -9.84
CA VAL A 102 6.76 16.35 -10.82
C VAL A 102 6.97 17.73 -10.20
N MET A 103 6.58 17.93 -8.94
CA MET A 103 6.84 19.18 -8.25
C MET A 103 8.33 19.43 -8.03
N GLU A 104 9.09 18.42 -7.67
CA GLU A 104 10.53 18.58 -7.41
C GLU A 104 11.37 18.62 -8.69
N ASN A 105 10.95 17.94 -9.77
CA ASN A 105 11.81 17.72 -10.93
C ASN A 105 11.35 18.40 -12.23
N ALA A 106 10.09 18.83 -12.32
CA ALA A 106 9.54 19.45 -13.55
C ALA A 106 9.05 20.89 -13.34
N GLY A 107 9.33 21.50 -12.19
CA GLY A 107 8.88 22.87 -11.90
C GLY A 107 7.37 23.03 -11.81
N VAL A 108 6.64 21.93 -11.64
CA VAL A 108 5.20 21.93 -11.44
C VAL A 108 4.87 22.42 -10.04
N THR A 109 3.86 23.27 -9.92
CA THR A 109 3.27 23.64 -8.63
C THR A 109 1.85 23.12 -8.53
N MET A 110 1.22 23.24 -7.38
CA MET A 110 -0.18 22.83 -7.22
C MET A 110 -1.15 23.55 -8.15
N THR A 111 -0.77 24.72 -8.65
CA THR A 111 -1.64 25.59 -9.47
C THR A 111 -1.13 25.89 -10.87
N SER A 112 0.11 25.50 -11.23
CA SER A 112 0.73 25.79 -12.53
C SER A 112 1.85 24.78 -12.84
N PRO A 113 2.04 24.37 -14.13
CA PRO A 113 1.15 24.63 -15.27
C PRO A 113 -0.17 23.86 -15.17
N THR A 114 -1.06 24.09 -16.14
CA THR A 114 -2.26 23.25 -16.34
C THR A 114 -2.03 22.25 -17.45
N VAL A 115 -2.76 21.13 -17.38
CA VAL A 115 -2.85 20.13 -18.45
C VAL A 115 -4.30 20.01 -18.91
N SER A 116 -4.50 19.91 -20.23
CA SER A 116 -5.82 19.64 -20.80
C SER A 116 -6.08 18.13 -20.72
N ALA A 117 -7.17 17.70 -20.08
CA ALA A 117 -7.53 16.30 -19.98
C ALA A 117 -9.03 16.08 -20.12
N SER A 118 -9.41 15.12 -20.94
CA SER A 118 -10.76 14.57 -21.03
C SER A 118 -10.87 13.32 -20.15
N SER A 119 -12.08 12.82 -19.92
CA SER A 119 -12.30 11.61 -19.13
C SER A 119 -11.83 10.31 -19.82
N HIS A 120 -11.46 10.40 -21.09
CA HIS A 120 -10.96 9.28 -21.89
C HIS A 120 -9.95 9.79 -22.89
N GLU A 121 -8.71 9.31 -22.84
CA GLU A 121 -7.68 9.69 -23.80
C GLU A 121 -6.82 8.51 -24.22
N LYS A 122 -6.40 8.58 -25.49
CA LYS A 122 -5.36 7.71 -26.06
C LYS A 122 -4.06 8.49 -26.16
N PHE A 123 -3.04 8.01 -25.50
CA PHE A 123 -1.69 8.59 -25.51
C PHE A 123 -0.90 8.17 -26.75
N GLU A 124 0.16 8.90 -27.08
CA GLU A 124 1.00 8.64 -28.26
C GLU A 124 1.63 7.24 -28.28
N ASN A 125 1.95 6.70 -27.10
CA ASN A 125 2.45 5.33 -26.91
C ASN A 125 1.38 4.24 -27.10
N GLY A 126 0.14 4.62 -27.43
CA GLY A 126 -1.00 3.73 -27.63
C GLY A 126 -1.78 3.40 -26.35
N ALA A 127 -1.35 3.84 -25.20
CA ALA A 127 -2.08 3.66 -23.95
C ALA A 127 -3.43 4.37 -23.98
N VAL A 128 -4.46 3.73 -23.47
CA VAL A 128 -5.79 4.31 -23.27
C VAL A 128 -6.05 4.42 -21.78
N ILE A 129 -6.29 5.64 -21.31
CA ILE A 129 -6.54 5.94 -19.91
C ILE A 129 -7.92 6.54 -19.75
N ASN A 130 -8.61 6.09 -18.70
CA ASN A 130 -9.95 6.56 -18.36
C ASN A 130 -9.96 7.09 -16.93
N ASP A 131 -10.72 8.16 -16.73
CA ASP A 131 -11.11 8.61 -15.40
C ASP A 131 -12.29 7.79 -14.89
N ALA A 132 -12.54 7.85 -13.59
CA ALA A 132 -13.61 7.07 -12.96
C ALA A 132 -15.03 7.54 -13.36
N PHE A 133 -15.16 8.78 -13.82
CA PHE A 133 -16.42 9.37 -14.25
C PHE A 133 -16.25 10.12 -15.57
N VAL A 134 -17.33 10.20 -16.34
CA VAL A 134 -17.34 10.92 -17.62
C VAL A 134 -17.46 12.43 -17.37
N HIS A 135 -16.55 13.20 -17.97
CA HIS A 135 -16.54 14.66 -17.90
C HIS A 135 -16.01 15.27 -19.23
N PRO A 136 -16.32 16.55 -19.51
CA PRO A 136 -15.73 17.24 -20.63
C PRO A 136 -14.24 17.47 -20.44
N THR A 137 -13.57 17.97 -21.48
CA THR A 137 -12.15 18.37 -21.36
C THR A 137 -12.01 19.55 -20.40
N PHE A 138 -11.27 19.33 -19.33
CA PHE A 138 -10.89 20.36 -18.35
C PHE A 138 -9.43 20.76 -18.47
N GLN A 139 -9.13 21.98 -17.99
CA GLN A 139 -7.77 22.44 -17.76
C GLN A 139 -7.41 22.17 -16.30
N TYR A 140 -6.75 21.03 -16.06
CA TYR A 140 -6.40 20.60 -14.71
C TYR A 140 -5.10 21.25 -14.25
N THR A 141 -5.15 21.89 -13.07
CA THR A 141 -3.97 22.09 -12.23
C THR A 141 -3.60 20.76 -11.56
N LEU A 142 -2.39 20.65 -11.00
CA LEU A 142 -2.02 19.45 -10.22
C LEU A 142 -2.97 19.25 -9.03
N ALA A 143 -3.34 20.32 -8.34
CA ALA A 143 -4.33 20.25 -7.25
C ALA A 143 -5.69 19.72 -7.75
N GLY A 144 -6.20 20.26 -8.84
CA GLY A 144 -7.47 19.78 -9.42
C GLY A 144 -7.40 18.32 -9.83
N ALA A 145 -6.30 17.88 -10.44
CA ALA A 145 -6.10 16.49 -10.83
C ALA A 145 -6.07 15.53 -9.64
N LEU A 146 -5.52 15.97 -8.49
CA LEU A 146 -5.54 15.19 -7.25
C LEU A 146 -6.93 15.17 -6.60
N ILE A 147 -7.65 16.31 -6.58
CA ILE A 147 -9.00 16.42 -6.00
C ILE A 147 -9.98 15.49 -6.74
N ASP A 148 -9.97 15.54 -8.07
CA ASP A 148 -10.85 14.71 -8.90
C ASP A 148 -10.31 13.29 -9.09
N SER A 149 -9.10 13.04 -8.61
CA SER A 149 -8.39 11.77 -8.81
C SER A 149 -8.30 11.40 -10.31
N SER A 150 -8.12 12.39 -11.20
CA SER A 150 -8.06 12.16 -12.64
C SER A 150 -6.83 11.32 -13.02
N ASN A 151 -7.06 10.16 -13.59
CA ASN A 151 -6.01 9.29 -14.12
C ASN A 151 -5.34 9.93 -15.34
N VAL A 152 -6.15 10.54 -16.21
CA VAL A 152 -5.68 11.17 -17.46
C VAL A 152 -4.80 12.37 -17.14
N ALA A 153 -5.26 13.28 -16.28
CA ALA A 153 -4.48 14.47 -15.92
C ALA A 153 -3.20 14.10 -15.18
N LEU A 154 -3.26 13.20 -14.19
CA LEU A 154 -2.07 12.75 -13.44
C LEU A 154 -1.07 12.02 -14.34
N SER A 155 -1.53 11.23 -15.32
CA SER A 155 -0.64 10.61 -16.31
C SER A 155 0.08 11.66 -17.13
N LYS A 156 -0.61 12.73 -17.57
CA LYS A 156 0.02 13.84 -18.30
C LYS A 156 1.05 14.59 -17.44
N PHE A 157 0.75 14.87 -16.20
CA PHE A 157 1.74 15.41 -15.28
C PHE A 157 2.93 14.46 -15.12
N GLY A 158 2.69 13.16 -14.93
CA GLY A 158 3.73 12.14 -14.78
C GLY A 158 4.68 12.04 -15.99
N THR A 159 4.22 12.36 -17.22
CA THR A 159 5.10 12.39 -18.40
C THR A 159 6.06 13.59 -18.44
N MET A 160 5.89 14.58 -17.55
CA MET A 160 6.81 15.73 -17.46
C MET A 160 8.14 15.37 -16.80
N VAL A 161 8.24 14.19 -16.20
CA VAL A 161 9.48 13.61 -15.67
C VAL A 161 9.79 12.28 -16.34
N SER A 162 11.07 11.91 -16.34
CA SER A 162 11.49 10.64 -16.95
C SER A 162 11.00 9.42 -16.15
N PRO A 163 10.91 8.23 -16.77
CA PRO A 163 10.63 6.98 -16.05
C PRO A 163 11.61 6.73 -14.91
N ASP A 164 12.89 7.09 -15.08
CA ASP A 164 13.92 6.89 -14.05
C ASP A 164 13.62 7.74 -12.79
N VAL A 165 13.18 9.00 -12.98
CA VAL A 165 12.78 9.86 -11.86
C VAL A 165 11.57 9.26 -11.14
N ARG A 166 10.57 8.75 -11.87
CA ARG A 166 9.40 8.12 -11.24
C ARG A 166 9.78 6.87 -10.44
N HIS A 167 10.69 6.06 -10.99
CA HIS A 167 11.20 4.88 -10.30
C HIS A 167 11.94 5.24 -9.01
N ASP A 168 12.87 6.21 -9.08
CA ASP A 168 13.60 6.73 -7.92
C ASP A 168 12.64 7.18 -6.80
N TYR A 169 11.54 7.87 -7.17
CA TYR A 169 10.56 8.28 -6.18
C TYR A 169 9.83 7.11 -5.52
N LEU A 170 9.48 6.08 -6.27
CA LEU A 170 8.88 4.87 -5.69
C LEU A 170 9.85 4.19 -4.71
N GLU A 171 11.13 4.05 -5.06
CA GLU A 171 12.16 3.51 -4.16
C GLU A 171 12.33 4.39 -2.91
N ARG A 172 12.40 5.71 -3.04
CA ARG A 172 12.47 6.65 -1.91
C ARG A 172 11.26 6.57 -0.97
N PHE A 173 10.11 6.16 -1.47
CA PHE A 173 8.91 5.86 -0.67
C PHE A 173 8.85 4.41 -0.17
N GLY A 174 9.94 3.65 -0.32
CA GLY A 174 10.11 2.30 0.23
C GLY A 174 9.50 1.18 -0.63
N VAL A 175 9.06 1.48 -1.85
CA VAL A 175 8.55 0.46 -2.76
C VAL A 175 9.71 -0.42 -3.24
N GLY A 176 9.56 -1.73 -3.11
CA GLY A 176 10.59 -2.69 -3.48
C GLY A 176 11.51 -3.11 -2.35
N GLU A 177 11.34 -2.55 -1.16
CA GLU A 177 12.13 -2.89 0.02
C GLU A 177 11.27 -3.51 1.14
N THR A 178 11.92 -4.30 1.99
CA THR A 178 11.34 -4.72 3.26
C THR A 178 11.67 -3.67 4.31
N THR A 179 10.69 -3.13 5.02
CA THR A 179 10.87 -1.96 5.88
C THR A 179 10.70 -2.26 7.37
N VAL A 180 10.00 -3.32 7.71
CA VAL A 180 9.66 -3.69 9.09
C VAL A 180 10.56 -4.80 9.63
N GLY A 181 11.13 -5.63 8.73
CA GLY A 181 11.93 -6.80 9.09
C GLY A 181 11.08 -7.94 9.67
N PHE A 182 9.80 -7.97 9.35
CA PHE A 182 8.91 -9.05 9.77
C PHE A 182 9.27 -10.35 9.00
N PRO A 183 9.26 -11.52 9.66
CA PRO A 183 9.47 -12.79 8.98
C PRO A 183 8.48 -12.97 7.82
N SER A 184 8.99 -13.28 6.65
CA SER A 184 8.20 -13.45 5.40
C SER A 184 7.59 -12.14 4.85
N GLU A 185 8.06 -10.97 5.27
CA GLU A 185 7.67 -9.69 4.67
C GLU A 185 7.93 -9.69 3.16
N THR A 186 6.93 -9.26 2.39
CA THR A 186 7.04 -9.15 0.93
C THR A 186 7.43 -7.74 0.55
N SER A 187 8.45 -7.60 -0.27
CA SER A 187 9.01 -6.28 -0.65
C SER A 187 8.13 -5.45 -1.59
N GLY A 188 7.00 -5.93 -2.05
CA GLY A 188 6.12 -5.19 -2.95
C GLY A 188 6.82 -4.70 -4.24
N ALA A 189 7.71 -5.51 -4.82
CA ALA A 189 8.59 -5.10 -5.88
C ALA A 189 7.84 -4.63 -7.13
N VAL A 190 8.10 -3.39 -7.56
CA VAL A 190 7.76 -2.89 -8.89
C VAL A 190 9.00 -3.07 -9.77
N SER A 191 8.95 -4.04 -10.69
CA SER A 191 10.03 -4.20 -11.65
C SER A 191 10.08 -2.99 -12.59
N TYR A 192 11.28 -2.47 -12.89
CA TYR A 192 11.51 -1.40 -13.86
C TYR A 192 10.87 -1.68 -15.23
N THR A 193 10.83 -2.96 -15.62
CA THR A 193 10.12 -3.42 -16.83
C THR A 193 8.61 -3.26 -16.73
N HIS A 194 8.03 -3.36 -15.54
CA HIS A 194 6.61 -3.09 -15.30
C HIS A 194 6.30 -1.59 -15.39
N LEU A 195 7.15 -0.70 -14.90
CA LEU A 195 6.96 0.74 -15.05
C LEU A 195 6.98 1.17 -16.53
N ARG A 196 7.86 0.59 -17.35
CA ARG A 196 7.84 0.80 -18.81
C ARG A 196 6.63 0.19 -19.49
N ALA A 197 6.10 -0.94 -18.98
CA ALA A 197 4.89 -1.59 -19.50
C ALA A 197 3.61 -0.88 -19.03
N HIS A 198 3.62 -0.24 -17.86
CA HIS A 198 2.50 0.57 -17.35
C HIS A 198 2.38 1.96 -18.00
N GLU A 199 3.37 2.40 -18.77
CA GLU A 199 3.15 3.45 -19.76
C GLU A 199 2.10 3.03 -20.82
N THR A 200 1.69 1.75 -20.81
CA THR A 200 0.68 1.17 -21.70
C THR A 200 -0.70 0.97 -21.07
N GLY A 201 -1.01 1.60 -19.92
CA GLY A 201 -2.41 1.85 -19.61
C GLY A 201 -3.14 1.03 -18.56
N ARG A 202 -2.53 0.75 -17.42
CA ARG A 202 -3.29 0.38 -16.20
C ARG A 202 -2.68 1.06 -14.98
N ASN A 203 -3.45 1.97 -14.40
CA ASN A 203 -3.33 2.58 -13.08
C ASN A 203 -1.90 2.78 -12.51
N LEU A 204 -1.39 3.99 -12.68
CA LEU A 204 -0.51 4.61 -11.70
C LEU A 204 -1.35 5.25 -10.63
#